data_1be01f28ce293b49d7c026c55fa197f2
#
_entry.id   1be01f28ce293b49d7c026c55fa197f2
#
_cell.length_a   1.000
_cell.length_b   1.000
_cell.length_c   1.000
_cell.angle_alpha   90.00
_cell.angle_beta   90.00
_cell.angle_gamma   90.00
#
_symmetry.space_group_name_H-M   'P 1'
#
loop_
_entity.id
_entity.type
_entity.pdbx_description
1 polymer ?
#
loop_
_entity_poly.entity_id
_entity_poly.type
_entity_poly.pdbx_seq_one_letter_code
_entity_poly.pdbx_strand_id
1 'polypeptide(L)'
;MNKFSTYLRLAVLIFLSALTGCMEWEYGVEEEFSASGSGLFIVNEGNFNYGNATLSYYNPATKEVENEIFYRANAMRLGDVAQSMTLYDGKGWVVVNNSHVIFAINPDTFQEVGRIEGFTSPRYIHFISDEKAYVSQIWDNRIAVVSPRRYEITGYIECPAMTMESGSTEQMVQWGDYLFVNCWSYQNRILKIDTRTDKVMAELEVGIQPTSIVLDRNGKLWTITDGGYEGSPYGYEAPSLYRIDAETFSIEKEFRFSRGDAPSEVKLNGTRDRLYWINDDIWAMGVDDEHLPVRPFLEYAGTIYYGLTICPLSGDVYIADAIDYQQPGKIYRYTQEGEKIDEFYAGIIPGAFCWK
;
A
#
# COMPACT_ATOMS: atom_id res chain seq x y z
N MET A 1 -33.33 -5.65 -73.95
CA MET A 1 -32.39 -5.49 -72.87
C MET A 1 -33.14 -5.15 -71.56
N ASN A 2 -33.11 -6.06 -70.63
CA ASN A 2 -34.04 -6.08 -69.49
C ASN A 2 -33.72 -4.97 -68.47
N LYS A 3 -34.63 -4.01 -68.27
CA LYS A 3 -34.57 -2.96 -67.29
C LYS A 3 -34.23 -3.48 -65.88
N PHE A 4 -34.62 -4.69 -65.57
CA PHE A 4 -34.29 -5.38 -64.30
C PHE A 4 -32.78 -5.62 -64.09
N SER A 5 -32.03 -5.94 -65.15
CA SER A 5 -30.58 -6.11 -65.09
C SER A 5 -29.82 -4.80 -64.80
N THR A 6 -30.38 -3.69 -65.27
CA THR A 6 -29.78 -2.37 -65.06
C THR A 6 -29.98 -1.87 -63.63
N TYR A 7 -31.17 -2.08 -63.04
CA TYR A 7 -31.42 -1.73 -61.62
C TYR A 7 -30.65 -2.62 -60.65
N LEU A 8 -30.45 -3.90 -60.95
CA LEU A 8 -29.67 -4.80 -60.13
C LEU A 8 -28.17 -4.39 -60.11
N ARG A 9 -27.62 -3.98 -61.26
CA ARG A 9 -26.23 -3.47 -61.35
C ARG A 9 -26.05 -2.13 -60.62
N LEU A 10 -27.08 -1.24 -60.68
CA LEU A 10 -27.03 0.02 -59.93
C LEU A 10 -27.14 -0.19 -58.42
N ALA A 11 -27.97 -1.12 -57.97
CA ALA A 11 -28.08 -1.47 -56.54
C ALA A 11 -26.79 -2.10 -55.98
N VAL A 12 -26.13 -2.97 -56.78
CA VAL A 12 -24.83 -3.55 -56.38
C VAL A 12 -23.73 -2.49 -56.32
N LEU A 13 -23.72 -1.52 -57.24
CA LEU A 13 -22.74 -0.40 -57.18
C LEU A 13 -22.96 0.53 -55.98
N ILE A 14 -24.20 0.78 -55.60
CA ILE A 14 -24.53 1.61 -54.40
C ILE A 14 -24.17 0.83 -53.11
N PHE A 15 -24.34 -0.50 -53.10
CA PHE A 15 -23.98 -1.33 -51.94
C PHE A 15 -22.47 -1.48 -51.77
N LEU A 16 -21.68 -1.51 -52.88
CA LEU A 16 -20.22 -1.51 -52.80
C LEU A 16 -19.64 -0.17 -52.38
N SER A 17 -20.26 0.96 -52.69
CA SER A 17 -19.81 2.27 -52.24
C SER A 17 -20.12 2.56 -50.77
N ALA A 18 -21.11 1.84 -50.19
CA ALA A 18 -21.39 1.93 -48.74
C ALA A 18 -20.40 1.15 -47.87
N LEU A 19 -19.56 0.30 -48.44
CA LEU A 19 -18.54 -0.48 -47.73
C LEU A 19 -17.15 0.16 -47.71
N THR A 20 -16.96 1.30 -48.38
CA THR A 20 -15.74 2.10 -48.31
C THR A 20 -15.87 3.26 -47.33
N GLY A 21 -16.61 3.08 -46.26
CA GLY A 21 -16.45 3.92 -45.09
C GLY A 21 -15.06 3.61 -44.54
N CYS A 22 -14.08 4.46 -44.86
CA CYS A 22 -12.87 4.53 -44.08
C CYS A 22 -13.29 4.76 -42.62
N MET A 23 -13.20 3.73 -41.80
CA MET A 23 -12.97 3.98 -40.40
C MET A 23 -11.58 4.60 -40.36
N GLU A 24 -11.53 5.94 -40.39
CA GLU A 24 -10.38 6.61 -39.80
C GLU A 24 -10.38 6.18 -38.34
N TRP A 25 -9.49 5.24 -38.04
CA TRP A 25 -9.03 5.10 -36.68
C TRP A 25 -8.36 6.44 -36.39
N GLU A 26 -9.08 7.37 -35.73
CA GLU A 26 -8.37 8.33 -34.91
C GLU A 26 -7.50 7.51 -33.97
N TYR A 27 -6.25 7.38 -34.31
CA TYR A 27 -5.24 7.09 -33.31
C TYR A 27 -5.40 8.23 -32.33
N GLY A 28 -6.09 7.96 -31.22
CA GLY A 28 -6.17 8.91 -30.13
C GLY A 28 -4.75 9.37 -29.90
N VAL A 29 -4.54 10.67 -29.86
CA VAL A 29 -3.27 11.24 -29.40
C VAL A 29 -2.96 10.47 -28.15
N GLU A 30 -1.87 9.67 -28.15
CA GLU A 30 -1.37 9.07 -26.93
C GLU A 30 -1.15 10.25 -25.99
N GLU A 31 -2.05 10.42 -25.03
CA GLU A 31 -1.83 11.38 -23.97
C GLU A 31 -0.53 10.93 -23.29
N GLU A 32 0.53 11.68 -23.51
CA GLU A 32 1.78 11.45 -22.79
C GLU A 32 1.50 11.67 -21.31
N PHE A 33 1.30 10.55 -20.59
CA PHE A 33 1.24 10.58 -19.15
C PHE A 33 2.60 11.02 -18.61
N SER A 34 2.66 12.19 -18.02
CA SER A 34 3.81 12.60 -17.26
C SER A 34 3.38 13.15 -15.91
N ALA A 35 3.67 12.41 -14.84
CA ALA A 35 3.58 12.90 -13.48
C ALA A 35 4.78 13.80 -13.19
N SER A 36 4.75 15.05 -13.64
CA SER A 36 5.77 16.02 -13.30
C SER A 36 5.58 16.55 -11.87
N GLY A 37 6.66 16.56 -11.06
CA GLY A 37 6.65 17.11 -9.72
C GLY A 37 6.30 16.11 -8.62
N SER A 38 6.01 16.65 -7.43
CA SER A 38 5.62 15.86 -6.25
C SER A 38 4.16 15.42 -6.37
N GLY A 39 3.87 14.17 -6.07
CA GLY A 39 2.54 13.61 -6.12
C GLY A 39 2.35 12.44 -5.17
N LEU A 40 1.16 11.90 -5.16
CA LEU A 40 0.76 10.79 -4.30
C LEU A 40 0.28 9.62 -5.15
N PHE A 41 1.00 8.51 -5.11
CA PHE A 41 0.49 7.23 -5.60
C PHE A 41 -0.49 6.65 -4.58
N ILE A 42 -1.63 6.17 -5.08
CA ILE A 42 -2.64 5.47 -4.31
C ILE A 42 -2.70 4.04 -4.84
N VAL A 43 -2.40 3.09 -3.97
CA VAL A 43 -2.46 1.66 -4.27
C VAL A 43 -3.85 1.17 -3.93
N ASN A 44 -4.58 0.71 -4.94
CA ASN A 44 -5.93 0.20 -4.79
C ASN A 44 -5.88 -1.32 -4.84
N GLU A 45 -6.22 -1.96 -3.73
CA GLU A 45 -6.10 -3.42 -3.58
C GLU A 45 -6.96 -4.17 -4.59
N GLY A 46 -8.14 -3.64 -4.89
CA GLY A 46 -9.17 -4.38 -5.61
C GLY A 46 -9.79 -5.47 -4.72
N ASN A 47 -10.61 -6.31 -5.32
CA ASN A 47 -11.25 -7.42 -4.63
C ASN A 47 -10.44 -8.69 -4.77
N PHE A 48 -10.27 -9.43 -3.67
CA PHE A 48 -9.56 -10.71 -3.65
C PHE A 48 -10.13 -11.71 -4.68
N ASN A 49 -9.27 -12.29 -5.53
CA ASN A 49 -9.58 -13.19 -6.64
C ASN A 49 -10.28 -12.54 -7.85
N TYR A 50 -10.35 -11.21 -7.95
CA TYR A 50 -10.95 -10.53 -9.11
C TYR A 50 -9.92 -9.99 -10.10
N GLY A 51 -8.66 -9.87 -9.71
CA GLY A 51 -7.59 -9.34 -10.57
C GLY A 51 -7.86 -7.90 -11.02
N ASN A 52 -8.50 -7.09 -10.16
CA ASN A 52 -8.92 -5.72 -10.43
C ASN A 52 -8.18 -4.69 -9.57
N ALA A 53 -7.00 -5.05 -9.05
CA ALA A 53 -6.12 -4.10 -8.40
C ALA A 53 -5.66 -3.02 -9.40
N THR A 54 -5.53 -1.78 -8.93
CA THR A 54 -5.13 -0.65 -9.75
C THR A 54 -4.16 0.28 -9.03
N LEU A 55 -3.55 1.18 -9.77
CA LEU A 55 -2.73 2.26 -9.25
C LEU A 55 -3.31 3.58 -9.72
N SER A 56 -3.47 4.54 -8.80
CA SER A 56 -3.88 5.91 -9.08
C SER A 56 -2.77 6.88 -8.71
N TYR A 57 -2.77 8.06 -9.33
CA TYR A 57 -1.84 9.15 -9.03
C TYR A 57 -2.62 10.45 -8.83
N TYR A 58 -2.34 11.14 -7.74
CA TYR A 58 -2.93 12.43 -7.43
C TYR A 58 -1.84 13.51 -7.34
N ASN A 59 -2.07 14.62 -8.03
CA ASN A 59 -1.22 15.81 -7.95
C ASN A 59 -1.81 16.81 -6.94
N PRO A 60 -1.20 17.01 -5.77
CA PRO A 60 -1.74 17.92 -4.75
C PRO A 60 -1.77 19.40 -5.14
N ALA A 61 -0.97 19.81 -6.13
CA ALA A 61 -0.88 21.21 -6.57
C ALA A 61 -1.99 21.56 -7.57
N THR A 62 -2.30 20.66 -8.52
CA THR A 62 -3.36 20.86 -9.52
C THR A 62 -4.70 20.28 -9.08
N LYS A 63 -4.70 19.39 -8.07
CA LYS A 63 -5.84 18.60 -7.60
C LYS A 63 -6.40 17.62 -8.65
N GLU A 64 -5.57 17.25 -9.61
CA GLU A 64 -5.92 16.27 -10.64
C GLU A 64 -5.61 14.87 -10.13
N VAL A 65 -6.52 13.93 -10.44
CA VAL A 65 -6.36 12.50 -10.17
C VAL A 65 -6.37 11.73 -11.49
N GLU A 66 -5.38 10.84 -11.62
CA GLU A 66 -5.26 9.90 -12.73
C GLU A 66 -5.48 8.48 -12.19
N ASN A 67 -6.51 7.82 -12.66
CA ASN A 67 -6.82 6.44 -12.27
C ASN A 67 -6.32 5.43 -13.30
N GLU A 68 -6.12 4.17 -12.85
CA GLU A 68 -5.68 3.05 -13.69
C GLU A 68 -4.35 3.31 -14.43
N ILE A 69 -3.46 4.12 -13.85
CA ILE A 69 -2.23 4.59 -14.50
C ILE A 69 -1.32 3.46 -14.97
N PHE A 70 -1.25 2.34 -14.24
CA PHE A 70 -0.47 1.18 -14.66
C PHE A 70 -1.04 0.52 -15.91
N TYR A 71 -2.38 0.30 -15.96
CA TYR A 71 -3.04 -0.30 -17.12
C TYR A 71 -2.91 0.58 -18.36
N ARG A 72 -3.12 1.88 -18.20
CA ARG A 72 -3.04 2.87 -19.30
C ARG A 72 -1.63 2.96 -19.87
N ALA A 73 -0.58 2.84 -19.04
CA ALA A 73 0.81 2.92 -19.48
C ALA A 73 1.33 1.62 -20.08
N ASN A 74 0.79 0.45 -19.69
CA ASN A 74 1.37 -0.85 -20.03
C ASN A 74 0.44 -1.76 -20.84
N ALA A 75 -0.84 -1.37 -21.06
CA ALA A 75 -1.89 -2.19 -21.67
C ALA A 75 -2.04 -3.57 -20.99
N MET A 76 -1.70 -3.65 -19.69
CA MET A 76 -1.70 -4.85 -18.87
C MET A 76 -2.27 -4.53 -17.49
N ARG A 77 -3.07 -5.44 -16.92
CA ARG A 77 -3.60 -5.29 -15.56
C ARG A 77 -2.48 -5.40 -14.53
N LEU A 78 -2.61 -4.65 -13.43
CA LEU A 78 -1.69 -4.73 -12.31
C LEU A 78 -1.74 -6.10 -11.62
N GLY A 79 -2.93 -6.66 -11.45
CA GLY A 79 -3.14 -7.98 -10.88
C GLY A 79 -4.19 -8.04 -9.78
N ASP A 80 -3.95 -8.89 -8.80
CA ASP A 80 -4.87 -9.18 -7.70
C ASP A 80 -4.24 -8.81 -6.36
N VAL A 81 -4.92 -7.97 -5.60
CA VAL A 81 -4.52 -7.40 -4.31
C VAL A 81 -3.17 -6.68 -4.38
N ALA A 82 -3.18 -5.44 -4.88
CA ALA A 82 -2.02 -4.55 -4.74
C ALA A 82 -1.91 -4.09 -3.27
N GLN A 83 -0.80 -4.42 -2.61
CA GLN A 83 -0.66 -4.28 -1.17
C GLN A 83 0.08 -3.01 -0.75
N SER A 84 1.15 -2.68 -1.43
CA SER A 84 2.02 -1.59 -1.04
C SER A 84 2.83 -1.05 -2.22
N MET A 85 3.40 0.13 -2.04
CA MET A 85 4.34 0.72 -2.99
C MET A 85 5.45 1.44 -2.23
N THR A 86 6.67 1.38 -2.76
CA THR A 86 7.85 2.08 -2.22
C THR A 86 8.62 2.71 -3.37
N LEU A 87 9.01 3.98 -3.23
CA LEU A 87 9.95 4.61 -4.16
C LEU A 87 11.39 4.35 -3.70
N TYR A 88 12.19 3.82 -4.60
CA TYR A 88 13.61 3.60 -4.37
C TYR A 88 14.40 3.66 -5.69
N ASP A 89 15.55 4.34 -5.68
CA ASP A 89 16.47 4.47 -6.82
C ASP A 89 15.78 4.87 -8.13
N GLY A 90 14.91 5.90 -8.05
CA GLY A 90 14.17 6.44 -9.21
C GLY A 90 13.10 5.50 -9.78
N LYS A 91 12.72 4.45 -9.08
CA LYS A 91 11.68 3.49 -9.46
C LYS A 91 10.59 3.41 -8.39
N GLY A 92 9.37 3.17 -8.83
CA GLY A 92 8.25 2.78 -7.98
C GLY A 92 8.14 1.25 -7.94
N TRP A 93 8.17 0.68 -6.74
CA TRP A 93 8.07 -0.77 -6.54
C TRP A 93 6.71 -1.11 -5.97
N VAL A 94 5.85 -1.70 -6.80
CA VAL A 94 4.45 -2.03 -6.47
C VAL A 94 4.35 -3.50 -6.13
N VAL A 95 4.00 -3.80 -4.88
CA VAL A 95 3.83 -5.17 -4.39
C VAL A 95 2.41 -5.63 -4.66
N VAL A 96 2.24 -6.70 -5.43
CA VAL A 96 0.94 -7.29 -5.76
C VAL A 96 0.83 -8.67 -5.11
N ASN A 97 0.17 -8.69 -3.96
CA ASN A 97 0.15 -9.79 -3.02
C ASN A 97 -0.34 -11.12 -3.63
N ASN A 98 -1.56 -11.15 -4.12
CA ASN A 98 -2.20 -12.37 -4.65
C ASN A 98 -1.83 -12.67 -6.11
N SER A 99 -1.03 -11.81 -6.75
CA SER A 99 -0.37 -12.11 -8.03
C SER A 99 1.09 -12.56 -7.86
N HIS A 100 1.59 -12.62 -6.64
CA HIS A 100 2.92 -13.15 -6.30
C HIS A 100 4.07 -12.41 -6.99
N VAL A 101 3.91 -11.11 -7.26
CA VAL A 101 4.82 -10.30 -8.06
C VAL A 101 5.06 -8.92 -7.43
N ILE A 102 6.24 -8.36 -7.69
CA ILE A 102 6.56 -6.95 -7.43
C ILE A 102 6.95 -6.31 -8.76
N PHE A 103 6.20 -5.31 -9.20
CA PHE A 103 6.53 -4.52 -10.38
C PHE A 103 7.45 -3.37 -10.01
N ALA A 104 8.47 -3.13 -10.83
CA ALA A 104 9.24 -1.90 -10.83
C ALA A 104 8.73 -1.03 -11.98
N ILE A 105 8.33 0.20 -11.71
CA ILE A 105 7.79 1.14 -12.70
C ILE A 105 8.60 2.43 -12.70
N ASN A 106 8.63 3.10 -13.84
CA ASN A 106 9.09 4.49 -13.91
C ASN A 106 8.02 5.38 -13.26
N PRO A 107 8.33 6.17 -12.22
CA PRO A 107 7.34 6.96 -11.49
C PRO A 107 6.82 8.18 -12.24
N ASP A 108 7.40 8.53 -13.40
CA ASP A 108 6.95 9.63 -14.25
C ASP A 108 6.04 9.15 -15.37
N THR A 109 6.37 8.04 -16.01
CA THR A 109 5.64 7.49 -17.17
C THR A 109 4.75 6.31 -16.80
N PHE A 110 4.85 5.79 -15.57
CA PHE A 110 4.14 4.63 -15.03
C PHE A 110 4.42 3.31 -15.78
N GLN A 111 5.33 3.34 -16.74
CA GLN A 111 5.73 2.16 -17.50
C GLN A 111 6.52 1.19 -16.62
N GLU A 112 6.25 -0.10 -16.80
CA GLU A 112 7.03 -1.16 -16.19
C GLU A 112 8.46 -1.15 -16.75
N VAL A 113 9.44 -1.20 -15.83
CA VAL A 113 10.86 -1.30 -16.16
C VAL A 113 11.48 -2.62 -15.69
N GLY A 114 10.74 -3.41 -14.95
CA GLY A 114 11.12 -4.74 -14.48
C GLY A 114 10.17 -5.31 -13.46
N ARG A 115 10.36 -6.57 -13.08
CA ARG A 115 9.56 -7.23 -12.04
C ARG A 115 10.34 -8.32 -11.33
N ILE A 116 9.93 -8.65 -10.11
CA ILE A 116 10.42 -9.81 -9.36
C ILE A 116 9.23 -10.73 -9.15
N GLU A 117 9.40 -12.00 -9.48
CA GLU A 117 8.37 -13.04 -9.36
C GLU A 117 8.86 -14.19 -8.45
N GLY A 118 7.97 -15.10 -8.08
CA GLY A 118 8.32 -16.30 -7.31
C GLY A 118 8.12 -16.17 -5.81
N PHE A 119 7.42 -15.14 -5.35
CA PHE A 119 7.00 -15.00 -3.96
C PHE A 119 5.84 -15.95 -3.63
N THR A 120 5.66 -16.25 -2.34
CA THR A 120 4.45 -16.94 -1.88
C THR A 120 3.29 -15.97 -1.81
N SER A 121 3.46 -14.84 -1.14
CA SER A 121 2.42 -13.81 -1.02
C SER A 121 3.07 -12.54 -0.45
N PRO A 122 3.72 -11.71 -1.29
CA PRO A 122 4.53 -10.58 -0.84
C PRO A 122 3.65 -9.47 -0.25
N ARG A 123 4.17 -8.79 0.79
CA ARG A 123 3.44 -7.73 1.50
C ARG A 123 4.12 -6.36 1.35
N TYR A 124 5.37 -6.26 1.78
CA TYR A 124 6.14 -5.01 1.74
C TYR A 124 7.55 -5.29 1.25
N ILE A 125 8.16 -4.30 0.61
CA ILE A 125 9.57 -4.32 0.23
C ILE A 125 10.32 -3.23 0.98
N HIS A 126 11.46 -3.58 1.59
CA HIS A 126 12.35 -2.65 2.29
C HIS A 126 13.76 -2.72 1.70
N PHE A 127 14.28 -1.58 1.27
CA PHE A 127 15.57 -1.49 0.57
C PHE A 127 16.71 -1.25 1.54
N ILE A 128 17.77 -2.03 1.38
CA ILE A 128 19.05 -1.86 2.08
C ILE A 128 20.07 -1.18 1.15
N SER A 129 20.07 -1.59 -0.13
CA SER A 129 20.91 -1.04 -1.19
C SER A 129 20.30 -1.38 -2.55
N ASP A 130 20.93 -0.92 -3.65
CA ASP A 130 20.56 -1.32 -5.01
C ASP A 130 20.79 -2.81 -5.31
N GLU A 131 21.59 -3.50 -4.48
CA GLU A 131 21.87 -4.93 -4.59
C GLU A 131 21.07 -5.78 -3.59
N LYS A 132 20.45 -5.16 -2.57
CA LYS A 132 19.74 -5.91 -1.54
C LYS A 132 18.50 -5.20 -1.01
N ALA A 133 17.37 -5.92 -1.03
CA ALA A 133 16.14 -5.55 -0.32
C ALA A 133 15.52 -6.80 0.32
N TYR A 134 14.62 -6.57 1.27
CA TYR A 134 13.84 -7.61 1.92
C TYR A 134 12.37 -7.49 1.56
N VAL A 135 11.73 -8.64 1.35
CA VAL A 135 10.30 -8.70 1.07
C VAL A 135 9.62 -9.56 2.13
N SER A 136 8.74 -8.93 2.89
CA SER A 136 7.87 -9.63 3.84
C SER A 136 6.78 -10.40 3.10
N GLN A 137 6.30 -11.49 3.69
CA GLN A 137 5.33 -12.38 3.06
C GLN A 137 4.29 -12.86 4.07
N ILE A 138 3.06 -13.03 3.63
CA ILE A 138 2.03 -13.80 4.34
C ILE A 138 2.04 -15.24 3.82
N TRP A 139 1.68 -16.21 4.66
CA TRP A 139 1.67 -17.65 4.36
C TRP A 139 3.06 -18.24 4.03
N ASP A 140 4.11 -17.56 4.50
CA ASP A 140 5.49 -18.05 4.44
C ASP A 140 6.20 -17.68 5.75
N ASN A 141 6.96 -18.60 6.30
CA ASN A 141 7.76 -18.36 7.51
C ASN A 141 9.14 -17.77 7.19
N ARG A 142 9.30 -17.19 6.01
CA ARG A 142 10.55 -16.61 5.52
C ARG A 142 10.33 -15.22 4.98
N ILE A 143 11.33 -14.38 5.17
CA ILE A 143 11.45 -13.10 4.47
C ILE A 143 12.32 -13.33 3.23
N ALA A 144 11.86 -12.94 2.06
CA ALA A 144 12.67 -13.07 0.85
C ALA A 144 13.76 -11.97 0.81
N VAL A 145 14.98 -12.37 0.44
CA VAL A 145 16.08 -11.47 0.12
C VAL A 145 16.13 -11.34 -1.39
N VAL A 146 16.07 -10.11 -1.91
CA VAL A 146 16.02 -9.84 -3.35
C VAL A 146 17.15 -8.93 -3.79
N SER A 147 17.56 -9.03 -5.05
CA SER A 147 18.40 -8.05 -5.72
C SER A 147 17.52 -7.12 -6.56
N PRO A 148 17.32 -5.85 -6.16
CA PRO A 148 16.57 -4.88 -6.96
C PRO A 148 17.19 -4.65 -8.35
N ARG A 149 18.51 -4.72 -8.44
CA ARG A 149 19.25 -4.51 -9.69
C ARG A 149 19.05 -5.64 -10.69
N ARG A 150 18.95 -6.91 -10.23
CA ARG A 150 18.78 -8.08 -11.09
C ARG A 150 17.32 -8.55 -11.22
N TYR A 151 16.41 -7.95 -10.45
CA TYR A 151 15.00 -8.34 -10.38
C TYR A 151 14.81 -9.82 -10.04
N GLU A 152 15.53 -10.32 -9.03
CA GLU A 152 15.48 -11.73 -8.63
C GLU A 152 15.52 -11.93 -7.12
N ILE A 153 14.96 -13.05 -6.66
CA ILE A 153 15.13 -13.54 -5.28
C ILE A 153 16.51 -14.18 -5.18
N THR A 154 17.32 -13.74 -4.21
CA THR A 154 18.69 -14.21 -3.99
C THR A 154 18.83 -15.13 -2.78
N GLY A 155 17.84 -15.13 -1.89
CA GLY A 155 17.85 -15.94 -0.68
C GLY A 155 16.64 -15.70 0.20
N TYR A 156 16.70 -16.25 1.40
CA TYR A 156 15.64 -16.11 2.40
C TYR A 156 16.23 -15.99 3.80
N ILE A 157 15.52 -15.25 4.66
CA ILE A 157 15.74 -15.22 6.10
C ILE A 157 14.71 -16.14 6.73
N GLU A 158 15.14 -17.20 7.39
CA GLU A 158 14.26 -18.11 8.12
C GLU A 158 13.75 -17.44 9.40
N CYS A 159 12.45 -17.55 9.64
CA CYS A 159 11.77 -17.05 10.83
C CYS A 159 11.19 -18.25 11.61
N PRO A 160 12.02 -19.00 12.37
CA PRO A 160 11.67 -20.32 12.87
C PRO A 160 10.52 -20.35 13.89
N ALA A 161 10.18 -19.21 14.48
CA ALA A 161 9.04 -19.10 15.40
C ALA A 161 7.69 -19.00 14.69
N MET A 162 7.68 -18.93 13.36
CA MET A 162 6.46 -18.81 12.56
C MET A 162 6.18 -20.07 11.77
N THR A 163 4.91 -20.43 11.63
CA THR A 163 4.44 -21.52 10.76
C THR A 163 3.67 -20.93 9.59
N MET A 164 3.51 -21.69 8.51
CA MET A 164 2.72 -21.25 7.34
C MET A 164 1.25 -20.97 7.67
N GLU A 165 0.71 -21.64 8.70
CA GLU A 165 -0.68 -21.46 9.14
C GLU A 165 -0.86 -20.25 10.05
N SER A 166 0.18 -19.83 10.73
CA SER A 166 0.15 -18.79 11.75
C SER A 166 1.26 -17.76 11.59
N GLY A 167 1.91 -17.70 10.44
CA GLY A 167 3.04 -16.81 10.22
C GLY A 167 2.82 -15.83 9.10
N SER A 168 3.00 -14.56 9.36
CA SER A 168 3.21 -13.58 8.34
C SER A 168 4.12 -12.48 8.84
N THR A 169 5.07 -12.12 8.02
CA THR A 169 5.82 -10.89 8.17
C THR A 169 5.10 -9.78 7.42
N GLU A 170 5.08 -8.58 8.02
CA GLU A 170 4.29 -7.45 7.55
C GLU A 170 5.17 -6.22 7.37
N GLN A 171 4.78 -5.06 7.87
CA GLN A 171 5.52 -3.83 7.74
C GLN A 171 6.90 -3.91 8.40
N MET A 172 7.84 -3.17 7.82
CA MET A 172 9.24 -3.15 8.20
C MET A 172 9.73 -1.72 8.38
N VAL A 173 10.59 -1.50 9.38
CA VAL A 173 11.28 -0.22 9.59
C VAL A 173 12.73 -0.49 10.00
N GLN A 174 13.65 0.36 9.54
CA GLN A 174 15.07 0.21 9.82
C GLN A 174 15.60 1.28 10.79
N TRP A 175 16.42 0.86 11.73
CA TRP A 175 17.22 1.72 12.57
C TRP A 175 18.69 1.23 12.61
N GLY A 176 19.59 2.02 12.06
CA GLY A 176 20.99 1.61 11.87
C GLY A 176 21.10 0.35 11.00
N ASP A 177 21.85 -0.64 11.50
CA ASP A 177 22.04 -1.94 10.84
C ASP A 177 20.91 -2.95 11.12
N TYR A 178 19.87 -2.53 11.83
CA TYR A 178 18.79 -3.42 12.24
C TYR A 178 17.47 -3.09 11.56
N LEU A 179 16.83 -4.14 11.03
CA LEU A 179 15.47 -4.11 10.51
C LEU A 179 14.52 -4.68 11.56
N PHE A 180 13.42 -3.99 11.81
CA PHE A 180 12.33 -4.44 12.66
C PHE A 180 11.13 -4.79 11.81
N VAL A 181 10.55 -5.97 12.04
CA VAL A 181 9.51 -6.55 11.20
C VAL A 181 8.35 -7.02 12.08
N ASN A 182 7.16 -6.49 11.83
CA ASN A 182 5.95 -6.99 12.48
C ASN A 182 5.63 -8.40 11.97
N CYS A 183 5.19 -9.26 12.88
CA CYS A 183 4.57 -10.55 12.57
C CYS A 183 3.08 -10.43 12.86
N TRP A 184 2.30 -10.24 11.79
CA TRP A 184 0.84 -10.06 11.90
C TRP A 184 0.11 -11.41 11.95
N SER A 185 -0.75 -11.72 11.08
CA SER A 185 -1.64 -12.89 10.96
C SER A 185 -1.39 -13.99 12.00
N TYR A 186 -2.16 -13.94 13.09
CA TYR A 186 -2.15 -14.86 14.22
C TYR A 186 -0.86 -14.90 15.05
N GLN A 187 -0.03 -13.87 14.94
CA GLN A 187 1.21 -13.73 15.72
C GLN A 187 1.11 -12.53 16.70
N ASN A 188 2.11 -12.41 17.57
CA ASN A 188 2.17 -11.40 18.61
C ASN A 188 3.61 -10.90 18.84
N ARG A 189 4.40 -10.74 17.77
CA ARG A 189 5.82 -10.42 17.93
C ARG A 189 6.34 -9.48 16.86
N ILE A 190 7.49 -8.88 17.17
CA ILE A 190 8.34 -8.13 16.28
C ILE A 190 9.68 -8.85 16.20
N LEU A 191 10.22 -9.00 14.99
CA LEU A 191 11.57 -9.54 14.77
C LEU A 191 12.57 -8.39 14.66
N LYS A 192 13.78 -8.57 15.23
CA LYS A 192 14.96 -7.73 15.00
C LYS A 192 15.94 -8.51 14.13
N ILE A 193 16.25 -8.00 12.95
CA ILE A 193 17.11 -8.62 11.95
C ILE A 193 18.37 -7.79 11.76
N ASP A 194 19.56 -8.42 11.79
CA ASP A 194 20.82 -7.76 11.40
C ASP A 194 20.94 -7.81 9.88
N THR A 195 20.89 -6.62 9.24
CA THR A 195 20.91 -6.45 7.79
C THR A 195 22.27 -6.78 7.15
N ARG A 196 23.33 -6.93 7.94
CA ARG A 196 24.67 -7.33 7.45
C ARG A 196 24.82 -8.83 7.33
N THR A 197 24.12 -9.59 8.18
CA THR A 197 24.22 -11.05 8.27
C THR A 197 22.98 -11.79 7.79
N ASP A 198 21.88 -11.07 7.54
CA ASP A 198 20.57 -11.59 7.15
C ASP A 198 20.04 -12.62 8.17
N LYS A 199 20.16 -12.29 9.48
CA LYS A 199 19.74 -13.18 10.56
C LYS A 199 18.81 -12.48 11.54
N VAL A 200 17.80 -13.22 12.01
CA VAL A 200 16.99 -12.83 13.16
C VAL A 200 17.89 -12.89 14.40
N MET A 201 18.03 -11.74 15.05
CA MET A 201 18.87 -11.58 16.25
C MET A 201 18.08 -11.64 17.55
N ALA A 202 16.83 -11.19 17.51
CA ALA A 202 15.94 -11.16 18.65
C ALA A 202 14.48 -11.12 18.22
N GLU A 203 13.61 -11.50 19.13
CA GLU A 203 12.16 -11.38 19.02
C GLU A 203 11.64 -10.63 20.25
N LEU A 204 10.64 -9.79 20.07
CA LEU A 204 9.95 -9.09 21.14
C LEU A 204 8.46 -9.42 21.08
N GLU A 205 7.94 -9.97 22.16
CA GLU A 205 6.51 -10.22 22.30
C GLU A 205 5.76 -8.92 22.56
N VAL A 206 4.68 -8.70 21.80
CA VAL A 206 3.73 -7.60 21.92
C VAL A 206 2.31 -8.17 21.97
N GLY A 207 1.29 -7.34 21.85
CA GLY A 207 -0.10 -7.81 21.71
C GLY A 207 -0.35 -8.56 20.40
N ILE A 208 -1.53 -9.19 20.34
CA ILE A 208 -1.95 -10.01 19.20
C ILE A 208 -2.07 -9.15 17.93
N GLN A 209 -1.48 -9.67 16.84
CA GLN A 209 -1.57 -9.12 15.48
C GLN A 209 -1.07 -7.67 15.36
N PRO A 210 0.24 -7.41 15.52
CA PRO A 210 0.82 -6.10 15.22
C PRO A 210 0.73 -5.82 13.72
N THR A 211 -0.03 -4.78 13.31
CA THR A 211 -0.37 -4.49 11.91
C THR A 211 0.59 -3.53 11.25
N SER A 212 0.98 -2.45 11.93
CA SER A 212 1.85 -1.41 11.37
C SER A 212 2.95 -1.02 12.34
N ILE A 213 4.10 -0.57 11.80
CA ILE A 213 5.27 -0.15 12.56
C ILE A 213 5.91 1.08 11.95
N VAL A 214 6.27 2.06 12.79
CA VAL A 214 6.99 3.27 12.38
C VAL A 214 8.13 3.58 13.36
N LEU A 215 9.11 4.38 12.91
CA LEU A 215 10.25 4.83 13.72
C LEU A 215 10.20 6.35 13.87
N ASP A 216 10.08 6.82 15.10
CA ASP A 216 10.04 8.25 15.40
C ASP A 216 11.43 8.93 15.41
N ARG A 217 11.42 10.27 15.61
CA ARG A 217 12.66 11.08 15.67
C ARG A 217 13.56 10.75 16.86
N ASN A 218 13.01 10.14 17.91
CA ASN A 218 13.73 9.80 19.15
C ASN A 218 14.33 8.39 19.10
N GLY A 219 14.23 7.68 17.96
CA GLY A 219 14.68 6.30 17.83
C GLY A 219 13.76 5.30 18.50
N LYS A 220 12.46 5.64 18.68
CA LYS A 220 11.46 4.72 19.20
C LYS A 220 10.64 4.12 18.09
N LEU A 221 10.46 2.81 18.17
CA LEU A 221 9.51 2.08 17.34
C LEU A 221 8.12 2.26 17.94
N TRP A 222 7.14 2.46 17.07
CA TRP A 222 5.74 2.47 17.43
C TRP A 222 5.02 1.44 16.61
N THR A 223 4.33 0.52 17.27
CA THR A 223 3.51 -0.50 16.62
C THR A 223 2.13 -0.55 17.24
N ILE A 224 1.13 -0.80 16.40
CA ILE A 224 -0.26 -0.95 16.82
C ILE A 224 -0.71 -2.39 16.57
N THR A 225 -1.46 -2.96 17.52
CA THR A 225 -2.04 -4.30 17.42
C THR A 225 -3.55 -4.19 17.25
N ASP A 226 -4.16 -5.13 16.53
CA ASP A 226 -5.62 -5.17 16.38
C ASP A 226 -6.31 -6.04 17.46
N GLY A 227 -5.52 -6.81 18.23
CA GLY A 227 -6.01 -7.64 19.34
C GLY A 227 -6.69 -8.95 18.91
N GLY A 228 -6.74 -9.25 17.62
CA GLY A 228 -7.43 -10.43 17.08
C GLY A 228 -8.96 -10.25 17.08
N TYR A 229 -9.70 -11.34 17.09
CA TYR A 229 -11.17 -11.31 17.06
C TYR A 229 -11.79 -12.36 17.99
N GLU A 230 -13.01 -12.09 18.44
CA GLU A 230 -13.74 -12.99 19.33
C GLU A 230 -13.99 -14.36 18.68
N GLY A 231 -13.60 -15.42 19.38
CA GLY A 231 -13.69 -16.80 18.86
C GLY A 231 -12.47 -17.26 18.06
N SER A 232 -11.44 -16.42 17.87
CA SER A 232 -10.19 -16.82 17.26
C SER A 232 -9.47 -17.90 18.08
N PRO A 233 -9.00 -19.00 17.46
CA PRO A 233 -8.20 -20.01 18.17
C PRO A 233 -6.82 -19.48 18.63
N TYR A 234 -6.39 -18.31 18.12
CA TYR A 234 -5.11 -17.67 18.42
C TYR A 234 -5.21 -16.59 19.49
N GLY A 235 -6.41 -16.37 20.03
CA GLY A 235 -6.67 -15.42 21.08
C GLY A 235 -7.44 -14.17 20.66
N TYR A 236 -7.93 -13.44 21.68
CA TYR A 236 -8.60 -12.16 21.52
C TYR A 236 -8.37 -11.31 22.76
N GLU A 237 -7.82 -10.13 22.60
CA GLU A 237 -7.51 -9.19 23.68
C GLU A 237 -7.84 -7.76 23.28
N ALA A 238 -7.69 -6.83 24.22
CA ALA A 238 -7.77 -5.41 23.91
C ALA A 238 -6.55 -4.99 23.07
N PRO A 239 -6.74 -4.26 21.97
CA PRO A 239 -5.63 -3.76 21.16
C PRO A 239 -4.73 -2.80 21.95
N SER A 240 -3.51 -2.61 21.50
CA SER A 240 -2.56 -1.69 22.13
C SER A 240 -1.66 -0.98 21.11
N LEU A 241 -1.26 0.23 21.46
CA LEU A 241 -0.16 0.96 20.81
C LEU A 241 1.06 0.86 21.70
N TYR A 242 2.17 0.35 21.18
CA TYR A 242 3.42 0.17 21.91
C TYR A 242 4.46 1.21 21.49
N ARG A 243 5.16 1.79 22.49
CA ARG A 243 6.41 2.52 22.30
C ARG A 243 7.57 1.62 22.74
N ILE A 244 8.51 1.36 21.84
CA ILE A 244 9.61 0.41 22.01
C ILE A 244 10.92 1.15 21.73
N ASP A 245 11.91 1.00 22.59
CA ASP A 245 13.24 1.51 22.33
C ASP A 245 13.94 0.66 21.26
N ALA A 246 14.35 1.25 20.13
CA ALA A 246 14.97 0.52 19.02
C ALA A 246 16.37 0.00 19.35
N GLU A 247 17.12 0.66 20.24
CA GLU A 247 18.47 0.27 20.63
C GLU A 247 18.43 -0.97 21.54
N THR A 248 17.70 -0.87 22.65
CA THR A 248 17.60 -1.95 23.64
C THR A 248 16.61 -3.05 23.26
N PHE A 249 15.74 -2.75 22.30
CA PHE A 249 14.65 -3.60 21.83
C PHE A 249 13.73 -4.03 22.98
N SER A 250 13.30 -3.07 23.78
CA SER A 250 12.44 -3.28 24.95
C SER A 250 11.23 -2.34 24.93
N ILE A 251 10.08 -2.83 25.40
CA ILE A 251 8.85 -2.04 25.54
C ILE A 251 9.08 -0.98 26.64
N GLU A 252 8.92 0.30 26.28
CA GLU A 252 8.92 1.41 27.23
C GLU A 252 7.52 1.74 27.74
N LYS A 253 6.52 1.61 26.85
CA LYS A 253 5.15 1.99 27.16
C LYS A 253 4.17 1.16 26.34
N GLU A 254 3.08 0.78 26.97
CA GLU A 254 1.87 0.23 26.36
C GLU A 254 0.71 1.19 26.59
N PHE A 255 0.04 1.58 25.52
CA PHE A 255 -1.19 2.36 25.52
C PHE A 255 -2.32 1.45 25.10
N ARG A 256 -3.15 1.04 26.05
CA ARG A 256 -4.20 0.05 25.82
C ARG A 256 -5.52 0.72 25.40
N PHE A 257 -6.10 0.22 24.32
CA PHE A 257 -7.44 0.60 23.85
C PHE A 257 -8.53 -0.19 24.57
N SER A 258 -9.78 0.13 24.25
CA SER A 258 -10.92 -0.65 24.77
C SER A 258 -11.03 -1.97 24.01
N ARG A 259 -11.56 -3.00 24.68
CA ARG A 259 -11.86 -4.26 24.01
C ARG A 259 -12.99 -4.05 23.01
N GLY A 260 -12.78 -4.42 21.78
CA GLY A 260 -13.70 -4.18 20.66
C GLY A 260 -13.30 -3.01 19.75
N ASP A 261 -12.35 -2.18 20.17
CA ASP A 261 -11.67 -1.26 19.25
C ASP A 261 -10.88 -2.07 18.19
N ALA A 262 -10.67 -1.48 17.02
CA ALA A 262 -9.93 -2.09 15.93
C ALA A 262 -8.94 -1.08 15.31
N PRO A 263 -7.96 -0.59 16.09
CA PRO A 263 -7.05 0.42 15.62
C PRO A 263 -6.11 -0.13 14.54
N SER A 264 -5.78 0.72 13.56
CA SER A 264 -4.92 0.35 12.43
C SER A 264 -4.12 1.56 11.92
N GLU A 265 -3.21 1.32 10.97
CA GLU A 265 -2.56 2.35 10.16
C GLU A 265 -1.79 3.41 10.96
N VAL A 266 -0.92 2.99 11.93
CA VAL A 266 -0.07 3.98 12.60
C VAL A 266 0.89 4.63 11.60
N LYS A 267 0.88 5.95 11.51
CA LYS A 267 1.70 6.78 10.62
C LYS A 267 2.36 7.92 11.38
N LEU A 268 3.44 8.45 10.83
CA LEU A 268 4.12 9.64 11.34
C LEU A 268 3.99 10.80 10.35
N ASN A 269 4.00 12.03 10.87
CA ASN A 269 4.22 13.21 10.05
C ASN A 269 5.67 13.28 9.54
N GLY A 270 5.96 14.24 8.65
CA GLY A 270 7.30 14.40 8.06
C GLY A 270 8.43 14.69 9.05
N THR A 271 8.14 15.34 10.18
CA THR A 271 9.09 15.59 11.26
C THR A 271 9.28 14.43 12.23
N ARG A 272 8.48 13.38 12.06
CA ARG A 272 8.46 12.16 12.89
C ARG A 272 8.28 12.43 14.39
N ASP A 273 7.48 13.43 14.72
CA ASP A 273 7.18 13.83 16.11
C ASP A 273 5.70 13.73 16.47
N ARG A 274 4.85 13.36 15.50
CA ARG A 274 3.41 13.18 15.72
C ARG A 274 2.92 11.92 15.03
N LEU A 275 2.24 11.08 15.81
CA LEU A 275 1.58 9.86 15.37
C LEU A 275 0.15 10.13 14.94
N TYR A 276 -0.32 9.35 13.97
CA TYR A 276 -1.71 9.28 13.54
C TYR A 276 -2.11 7.82 13.36
N TRP A 277 -3.37 7.48 13.64
CA TRP A 277 -3.92 6.15 13.41
C TRP A 277 -5.44 6.20 13.19
N ILE A 278 -5.98 5.13 12.63
CA ILE A 278 -7.42 4.91 12.46
C ILE A 278 -7.91 4.09 13.66
N ASN A 279 -9.00 4.51 14.29
CA ASN A 279 -9.80 3.71 15.23
C ASN A 279 -11.21 4.30 15.20
N ASP A 280 -12.02 3.86 14.24
CA ASP A 280 -13.22 4.52 13.71
C ASP A 280 -12.90 5.95 13.25
N ASP A 281 -12.59 6.84 14.17
CA ASP A 281 -12.07 8.20 13.94
C ASP A 281 -10.60 8.19 13.53
N ILE A 282 -10.08 9.36 13.14
CA ILE A 282 -8.64 9.59 13.01
C ILE A 282 -8.11 10.21 14.31
N TRP A 283 -7.19 9.52 14.90
CA TRP A 283 -6.55 9.94 16.15
C TRP A 283 -5.14 10.44 15.90
N ALA A 284 -4.65 11.34 16.76
CA ALA A 284 -3.27 11.82 16.69
C ALA A 284 -2.74 12.18 18.06
N MET A 285 -1.43 11.91 18.29
CA MET A 285 -0.71 12.30 19.51
C MET A 285 0.75 12.62 19.21
N GLY A 286 1.39 13.39 20.08
CA GLY A 286 2.83 13.59 20.04
C GLY A 286 3.58 12.31 20.44
N VAL A 287 4.79 12.10 19.89
CA VAL A 287 5.63 10.93 20.26
C VAL A 287 6.14 11.00 21.71
N ASP A 288 6.10 12.18 22.32
CA ASP A 288 6.50 12.42 23.71
C ASP A 288 5.31 12.35 24.70
N ASP A 289 4.08 12.14 24.20
CA ASP A 289 2.88 12.06 25.04
C ASP A 289 2.87 10.76 25.86
N GLU A 290 2.35 10.86 27.09
CA GLU A 290 2.30 9.73 28.04
C GLU A 290 0.90 9.11 28.17
N HIS A 291 -0.09 9.67 27.46
CA HIS A 291 -1.49 9.20 27.50
C HIS A 291 -2.11 9.27 26.10
N LEU A 292 -3.03 8.35 25.82
CA LEU A 292 -3.85 8.45 24.62
C LEU A 292 -4.69 9.72 24.63
N PRO A 293 -4.93 10.35 23.46
CA PRO A 293 -5.77 11.53 23.36
C PRO A 293 -7.21 11.23 23.77
N VAL A 294 -7.88 12.20 24.37
CA VAL A 294 -9.28 12.08 24.81
C VAL A 294 -10.29 12.51 23.74
N ARG A 295 -9.80 13.06 22.62
CA ARG A 295 -10.62 13.47 21.47
C ARG A 295 -9.89 13.11 20.19
N PRO A 296 -10.62 12.69 19.15
CA PRO A 296 -10.03 12.44 17.85
C PRO A 296 -9.46 13.72 17.23
N PHE A 297 -8.52 13.55 16.33
CA PHE A 297 -8.02 14.60 15.45
C PHE A 297 -9.07 14.98 14.41
N LEU A 298 -9.73 13.96 13.81
CA LEU A 298 -10.87 14.11 12.92
C LEU A 298 -11.95 13.11 13.30
N GLU A 299 -13.19 13.62 13.48
CA GLU A 299 -14.35 12.76 13.68
C GLU A 299 -14.69 12.02 12.39
N TYR A 300 -15.19 10.81 12.53
CA TYR A 300 -15.58 9.96 11.43
C TYR A 300 -16.67 10.59 10.57
N ALA A 301 -16.38 10.74 9.29
CA ALA A 301 -17.30 11.33 8.31
C ALA A 301 -17.42 10.51 7.03
N GLY A 302 -16.73 9.36 6.97
CA GLY A 302 -16.74 8.43 5.86
C GLY A 302 -17.68 7.25 6.06
N THR A 303 -17.36 6.16 5.40
CA THR A 303 -18.10 4.90 5.50
C THR A 303 -17.21 3.79 6.08
N ILE A 304 -16.01 3.59 5.51
CA ILE A 304 -15.01 2.63 6.00
C ILE A 304 -13.63 3.23 5.79
N TYR A 305 -13.07 3.85 6.81
CA TYR A 305 -11.68 4.32 6.75
C TYR A 305 -10.74 3.12 6.73
N TYR A 306 -9.89 3.05 5.71
CA TYR A 306 -9.09 1.87 5.40
C TYR A 306 -7.60 2.17 5.28
N GLY A 307 -7.21 3.29 4.70
CA GLY A 307 -5.83 3.71 4.54
C GLY A 307 -5.57 5.12 5.05
N LEU A 308 -4.35 5.41 5.49
CA LEU A 308 -3.94 6.68 6.06
C LEU A 308 -2.53 7.03 5.61
N THR A 309 -2.30 8.30 5.25
CA THR A 309 -0.94 8.84 5.07
C THR A 309 -0.89 10.33 5.41
N ILE A 310 0.29 10.79 5.78
CA ILE A 310 0.57 12.18 6.07
C ILE A 310 1.58 12.69 5.05
N CYS A 311 1.28 13.81 4.39
CA CYS A 311 2.22 14.44 3.48
C CYS A 311 3.50 14.84 4.23
N PRO A 312 4.67 14.33 3.84
CA PRO A 312 5.91 14.61 4.58
C PRO A 312 6.34 16.09 4.51
N LEU A 313 5.84 16.85 3.53
CA LEU A 313 6.21 18.25 3.33
C LEU A 313 5.20 19.21 3.94
N SER A 314 3.90 19.05 3.67
CA SER A 314 2.86 19.97 4.14
C SER A 314 2.22 19.57 5.47
N GLY A 315 2.35 18.30 5.87
CA GLY A 315 1.63 17.76 7.03
C GLY A 315 0.16 17.45 6.75
N ASP A 316 -0.32 17.61 5.50
CA ASP A 316 -1.70 17.28 5.13
C ASP A 316 -1.99 15.81 5.36
N VAL A 317 -3.16 15.52 5.89
CA VAL A 317 -3.63 14.18 6.21
C VAL A 317 -4.52 13.66 5.10
N TYR A 318 -4.19 12.49 4.57
CA TYR A 318 -4.97 11.81 3.54
C TYR A 318 -5.55 10.53 4.09
N ILE A 319 -6.86 10.35 3.91
CA ILE A 319 -7.62 9.22 4.43
C ILE A 319 -8.31 8.54 3.26
N ALA A 320 -8.13 7.23 3.15
CA ALA A 320 -8.85 6.41 2.19
C ALA A 320 -10.11 5.82 2.84
N ASP A 321 -11.23 5.97 2.17
CA ASP A 321 -12.51 5.36 2.51
C ASP A 321 -12.84 4.28 1.47
N ALA A 322 -12.89 3.03 1.89
CA ALA A 322 -13.20 1.89 1.03
C ALA A 322 -14.70 1.79 0.71
N ILE A 323 -15.54 2.61 1.32
CA ILE A 323 -16.98 2.75 1.15
C ILE A 323 -17.74 1.45 1.45
N ASP A 324 -17.71 0.48 0.56
CA ASP A 324 -18.40 -0.82 0.68
C ASP A 324 -17.55 -1.98 0.16
N TYR A 325 -16.26 -1.74 -0.10
CA TYR A 325 -15.31 -2.68 -0.71
C TYR A 325 -15.67 -3.14 -2.14
N GLN A 326 -16.67 -2.53 -2.79
CA GLN A 326 -17.14 -2.94 -4.12
C GLN A 326 -16.99 -1.83 -5.15
N GLN A 327 -17.29 -0.60 -4.78
CA GLN A 327 -17.18 0.56 -5.65
C GLN A 327 -15.83 1.25 -5.46
N PRO A 328 -15.45 2.17 -6.39
CA PRO A 328 -14.28 3.01 -6.22
C PRO A 328 -14.30 3.75 -4.89
N GLY A 329 -13.22 3.65 -4.14
CA GLY A 329 -13.07 4.30 -2.85
C GLY A 329 -12.81 5.80 -2.97
N LYS A 330 -12.97 6.51 -1.89
CA LYS A 330 -12.81 7.95 -1.83
C LYS A 330 -11.59 8.32 -0.99
N ILE A 331 -10.85 9.32 -1.43
CA ILE A 331 -9.76 9.91 -0.66
C ILE A 331 -10.21 11.28 -0.16
N TYR A 332 -10.03 11.51 1.14
CA TYR A 332 -10.22 12.81 1.77
C TYR A 332 -8.87 13.42 2.10
N ARG A 333 -8.70 14.71 1.84
CA ARG A 333 -7.51 15.48 2.20
C ARG A 333 -7.88 16.58 3.19
N TYR A 334 -7.13 16.65 4.29
CA TYR A 334 -7.28 17.65 5.34
C TYR A 334 -5.94 18.34 5.59
N THR A 335 -5.99 19.58 6.12
CA THR A 335 -4.78 20.24 6.64
C THR A 335 -4.30 19.54 7.91
N GLN A 336 -3.08 19.88 8.35
CA GLN A 336 -2.56 19.41 9.64
C GLN A 336 -3.36 19.91 10.87
N GLU A 337 -4.25 20.90 10.67
CA GLU A 337 -5.20 21.43 11.66
C GLU A 337 -6.58 20.74 11.59
N GLY A 338 -6.82 19.89 10.59
CA GLY A 338 -8.08 19.15 10.40
C GLY A 338 -9.11 19.87 9.53
N GLU A 339 -8.73 20.90 8.78
CA GLU A 339 -9.63 21.55 7.82
C GLU A 339 -9.64 20.79 6.49
N LYS A 340 -10.82 20.50 5.95
CA LYS A 340 -10.97 19.77 4.70
C LYS A 340 -10.50 20.63 3.50
N ILE A 341 -9.57 20.10 2.71
CA ILE A 341 -9.02 20.74 1.51
C ILE A 341 -9.68 20.23 0.25
N ASP A 342 -9.86 18.90 0.14
CA ASP A 342 -10.26 18.23 -1.08
C ASP A 342 -10.83 16.84 -0.85
N GLU A 343 -11.52 16.28 -1.84
CA GLU A 343 -11.89 14.87 -1.92
C GLU A 343 -11.97 14.43 -3.37
N PHE A 344 -11.60 13.16 -3.62
CA PHE A 344 -11.66 12.58 -4.97
C PHE A 344 -11.82 11.05 -4.90
N TYR A 345 -12.20 10.43 -6.03
CA TYR A 345 -12.31 8.98 -6.15
C TYR A 345 -11.02 8.38 -6.69
N ALA A 346 -10.60 7.26 -6.11
CA ALA A 346 -9.51 6.40 -6.56
C ALA A 346 -10.08 5.06 -7.09
N GLY A 347 -9.29 3.99 -7.07
CA GLY A 347 -9.79 2.65 -7.40
C GLY A 347 -10.53 1.98 -6.24
N ILE A 348 -10.83 0.68 -6.41
CA ILE A 348 -11.53 -0.12 -5.40
C ILE A 348 -10.56 -0.46 -4.26
N ILE A 349 -11.00 -0.24 -3.02
CA ILE A 349 -10.21 -0.48 -1.79
C ILE A 349 -8.85 0.22 -1.87
N PRO A 350 -8.81 1.57 -1.82
CA PRO A 350 -7.54 2.29 -1.71
C PRO A 350 -6.96 2.02 -0.31
N GLY A 351 -5.87 1.24 -0.23
CA GLY A 351 -5.31 0.73 1.02
C GLY A 351 -3.95 1.33 1.39
N ALA A 352 -3.14 1.67 0.40
CA ALA A 352 -1.80 2.16 0.65
C ALA A 352 -1.44 3.38 -0.19
N PHE A 353 -0.41 4.10 0.27
CA PHE A 353 0.02 5.36 -0.32
C PHE A 353 1.54 5.40 -0.46
N CYS A 354 2.03 6.09 -1.50
CA CYS A 354 3.45 6.34 -1.68
C CYS A 354 3.68 7.76 -2.23
N TRP A 355 4.43 8.57 -1.51
CA TRP A 355 4.78 9.94 -1.91
C TRP A 355 5.92 9.94 -2.92
N LYS A 356 5.76 10.75 -4.00
CA LYS A 356 6.78 11.03 -5.01
C LYS A 356 7.52 12.33 -4.70
#